data_b0517152fc0382b49ee82ebb03aabc7e
#
_entry.id   b0517152fc0382b49ee82ebb03aabc7e
#
_cell.length_a   1.000
_cell.length_b   1.000
_cell.length_c   1.000
_cell.angle_alpha   90.00
_cell.angle_beta   90.00
_cell.angle_gamma   90.00
#
_symmetry.space_group_name_H-M   'P 1'
#
loop_
_entity.id
_entity.type
_entity.pdbx_description
1 polymer ?
#
loop_
_entity_poly.entity_id
_entity_poly.type
_entity_poly.pdbx_seq_one_letter_code
_entity_poly.pdbx_strand_id
1 'polypeptide(L)'
;MKTTQYFLAASAAIVFAFAAEVKTVAPAEAAKLVAEGKAVLVDCREPAEWKDSEVAAPAVLLPKSDFDGEQKQWKDFLAKNKGKQILLYCRSGSRAKAVAAALEEKGVSAANIGGLRDWTKAGLPTRAADAPPVK
;
A
#
# COMPACT_ATOMS: atom_id res chain seq x y z
N MET A 1 -46.38 -48.86 6.27
CA MET A 1 -45.97 -47.44 6.32
C MET A 1 -44.52 -47.34 5.85
N LYS A 2 -44.30 -46.74 4.71
CA LYS A 2 -42.94 -46.51 4.19
C LYS A 2 -42.50 -45.14 4.66
N THR A 3 -41.52 -45.09 5.59
CA THR A 3 -40.90 -43.88 6.02
C THR A 3 -39.81 -43.50 4.99
N THR A 4 -40.09 -42.47 4.23
CA THR A 4 -39.15 -41.91 3.29
C THR A 4 -38.16 -41.03 4.08
N GLN A 5 -36.96 -41.52 4.27
CA GLN A 5 -35.88 -40.70 4.84
C GLN A 5 -35.33 -39.77 3.75
N TYR A 6 -35.54 -38.49 3.92
CA TYR A 6 -34.87 -37.47 3.10
C TYR A 6 -33.48 -37.23 3.65
N PHE A 7 -32.47 -37.68 2.92
CA PHE A 7 -31.09 -37.28 3.17
C PHE A 7 -30.91 -35.87 2.70
N LEU A 8 -30.82 -34.92 3.62
CA LEU A 8 -30.33 -33.57 3.34
C LEU A 8 -28.81 -33.67 3.15
N ALA A 9 -28.36 -33.67 1.89
CA ALA A 9 -26.96 -33.50 1.58
C ALA A 9 -26.59 -32.04 1.88
N ALA A 10 -25.94 -31.82 3.02
CA ALA A 10 -25.30 -30.53 3.28
C ALA A 10 -24.13 -30.38 2.34
N SER A 11 -24.30 -29.63 1.27
CA SER A 11 -23.19 -29.16 0.43
C SER A 11 -22.37 -28.17 1.24
N ALA A 12 -21.25 -28.62 1.78
CA ALA A 12 -20.23 -27.72 2.31
C ALA A 12 -19.59 -26.99 1.12
N ALA A 13 -19.99 -25.74 0.91
CA ALA A 13 -19.30 -24.88 -0.04
C ALA A 13 -17.92 -24.56 0.54
N ILE A 14 -16.89 -25.16 -0.01
CA ILE A 14 -15.50 -24.82 0.31
C ILE A 14 -15.22 -23.48 -0.37
N VAL A 15 -15.27 -22.41 0.41
CA VAL A 15 -14.86 -21.09 -0.08
C VAL A 15 -13.34 -21.05 -0.03
N PHE A 16 -12.70 -21.15 -1.18
CA PHE A 16 -11.27 -20.86 -1.30
C PHE A 16 -11.13 -19.33 -1.22
N ALA A 17 -10.71 -18.82 -0.07
CA ALA A 17 -10.26 -17.46 0.02
C ALA A 17 -8.90 -17.36 -0.68
N PHE A 18 -8.90 -16.91 -1.93
CA PHE A 18 -7.67 -16.48 -2.58
C PHE A 18 -7.24 -15.16 -1.94
N ALA A 19 -6.11 -15.17 -1.22
CA ALA A 19 -5.46 -13.93 -0.85
C ALA A 19 -5.13 -13.20 -2.17
N ALA A 20 -5.71 -12.02 -2.38
CA ALA A 20 -5.41 -11.23 -3.55
C ALA A 20 -3.92 -10.94 -3.59
N GLU A 21 -3.25 -11.23 -4.70
CA GLU A 21 -1.87 -10.83 -4.92
C GLU A 21 -1.76 -9.31 -4.82
N VAL A 22 -0.73 -8.84 -4.14
CA VAL A 22 -0.43 -7.41 -4.06
C VAL A 22 0.00 -6.93 -5.44
N LYS A 23 -0.67 -5.92 -5.95
CA LYS A 23 -0.32 -5.28 -7.22
C LYS A 23 1.05 -4.63 -7.09
N THR A 24 1.83 -4.75 -8.14
CA THR A 24 3.12 -4.07 -8.30
C THR A 24 2.98 -3.03 -9.41
N VAL A 25 3.43 -1.80 -9.12
CA VAL A 25 3.45 -0.71 -10.09
C VAL A 25 4.90 -0.26 -10.26
N ALA A 26 5.35 -0.12 -11.51
CA ALA A 26 6.69 0.37 -11.79
C ALA A 26 6.86 1.82 -11.30
N PRO A 27 8.04 2.20 -10.79
CA PRO A 27 8.27 3.55 -10.29
C PRO A 27 7.92 4.67 -11.27
N ALA A 28 8.23 4.52 -12.55
CA ALA A 28 7.90 5.52 -13.56
C ALA A 28 6.39 5.70 -13.75
N GLU A 29 5.63 4.60 -13.72
CA GLU A 29 4.17 4.65 -13.78
C GLU A 29 3.59 5.25 -12.50
N ALA A 30 4.16 4.93 -11.35
CA ALA A 30 3.78 5.53 -10.07
C ALA A 30 3.94 7.04 -10.10
N ALA A 31 5.07 7.53 -10.58
CA ALA A 31 5.33 8.97 -10.71
C ALA A 31 4.30 9.66 -11.60
N LYS A 32 3.90 9.02 -12.70
CA LYS A 32 2.88 9.53 -13.62
C LYS A 32 1.50 9.61 -12.95
N LEU A 33 1.09 8.55 -12.27
CA LEU A 33 -0.20 8.52 -11.57
C LEU A 33 -0.29 9.58 -10.47
N VAL A 34 0.79 9.80 -9.75
CA VAL A 34 0.88 10.84 -8.72
C VAL A 34 0.80 12.24 -9.34
N ALA A 35 1.54 12.49 -10.42
CA ALA A 35 1.50 13.76 -11.14
C ALA A 35 0.10 14.08 -11.70
N GLU A 36 -0.65 13.07 -12.11
CA GLU A 36 -2.02 13.19 -12.60
C GLU A 36 -3.08 13.32 -11.48
N GLY A 37 -2.67 13.23 -10.22
CA GLY A 37 -3.59 13.27 -9.07
C GLY A 37 -4.43 12.02 -8.86
N LYS A 38 -4.11 10.92 -9.53
CA LYS A 38 -4.83 9.64 -9.45
C LYS A 38 -4.37 8.75 -8.29
N ALA A 39 -3.17 9.00 -7.80
CA ALA A 39 -2.54 8.23 -6.74
C ALA A 39 -1.75 9.13 -5.79
N VAL A 40 -1.48 8.61 -4.61
CA VAL A 40 -0.60 9.23 -3.62
C VAL A 40 0.51 8.23 -3.31
N LEU A 41 1.75 8.72 -3.28
CA LEU A 41 2.92 7.91 -2.94
C LEU A 41 3.22 8.04 -1.44
N VAL A 42 3.42 6.91 -0.79
CA VAL A 42 3.74 6.82 0.64
C VAL A 42 5.09 6.14 0.84
N ASP A 43 5.97 6.80 1.59
CA ASP A 43 7.14 6.17 2.16
C ASP A 43 6.76 5.59 3.52
N CYS A 44 6.66 4.26 3.61
CA CYS A 44 6.27 3.59 4.85
C CYS A 44 7.46 3.09 5.67
N ARG A 45 8.65 3.63 5.43
CA ARG A 45 9.81 3.39 6.28
C ARG A 45 9.64 4.09 7.63
N GLU A 46 10.64 3.96 8.48
CA GLU A 46 10.61 4.61 9.81
C GLU A 46 11.34 5.96 9.80
N PRO A 47 11.03 6.87 10.75
CA PRO A 47 11.63 8.20 10.81
C PRO A 47 13.16 8.22 10.82
N ALA A 48 13.81 7.26 11.45
CA ALA A 48 15.27 7.17 11.46
C ALA A 48 15.84 6.94 10.04
N GLU A 49 15.15 6.16 9.22
CA GLU A 49 15.54 5.91 7.83
C GLU A 49 15.39 7.16 6.97
N TRP A 50 14.37 7.96 7.20
CA TRP A 50 14.17 9.23 6.48
C TRP A 50 15.28 10.25 6.77
N LYS A 51 15.79 10.26 8.01
CA LYS A 51 16.90 11.16 8.39
C LYS A 51 18.22 10.74 7.78
N ASP A 52 18.46 9.44 7.64
CA ASP A 52 19.70 8.89 7.14
C ASP A 52 19.79 8.88 5.63
N SER A 53 18.68 9.06 4.92
CA SER A 53 18.62 9.04 3.47
C SER A 53 17.58 10.03 2.96
N GLU A 54 17.58 10.25 1.66
CA GLU A 54 16.51 11.01 1.01
C GLU A 54 15.23 10.17 0.92
N VAL A 55 14.13 10.83 0.60
CA VAL A 55 12.83 10.23 0.29
C VAL A 55 12.45 10.57 -1.15
N ALA A 56 11.55 9.80 -1.76
CA ALA A 56 11.01 10.15 -3.06
C ALA A 56 10.35 11.54 -3.01
N ALA A 57 10.61 12.38 -4.00
CA ALA A 57 10.19 13.78 -3.97
C ALA A 57 8.69 14.00 -3.69
N PRO A 58 7.75 13.22 -4.27
CA PRO A 58 6.32 13.39 -4.01
C PRO A 58 5.81 12.61 -2.79
N ALA A 59 6.66 11.88 -2.07
CA ALA A 59 6.18 10.95 -1.04
C ALA A 59 5.63 11.66 0.21
N VAL A 60 4.53 11.14 0.71
CA VAL A 60 4.03 11.40 2.06
C VAL A 60 4.72 10.42 3.00
N LEU A 61 5.18 10.89 4.15
CA LEU A 61 5.92 10.08 5.13
C LEU A 61 4.95 9.53 6.18
N LEU A 62 4.67 8.23 6.12
CA LEU A 62 3.76 7.54 7.04
C LEU A 62 4.37 6.22 7.48
N PRO A 63 4.89 6.12 8.71
CA PRO A 63 5.61 4.93 9.13
C PRO A 63 4.70 3.72 9.29
N LYS A 64 5.23 2.55 8.93
CA LYS A 64 4.53 1.28 9.12
C LYS A 64 4.22 1.02 10.59
N SER A 65 5.07 1.48 11.50
CA SER A 65 4.82 1.36 12.94
C SER A 65 3.51 2.02 13.39
N ASP A 66 3.16 3.18 12.82
CA ASP A 66 1.86 3.80 13.06
C ASP A 66 0.72 2.98 12.42
N PHE A 67 0.94 2.44 11.22
CA PHE A 67 -0.02 1.59 10.55
C PHE A 67 -0.37 0.33 11.37
N ASP A 68 0.64 -0.31 11.92
CA ASP A 68 0.49 -1.51 12.76
C ASP A 68 0.02 -1.20 14.19
N GLY A 69 0.15 0.05 14.62
CA GLY A 69 -0.21 0.52 15.95
C GLY A 69 -1.54 1.29 15.98
N GLU A 70 -1.50 2.48 16.55
CA GLU A 70 -2.70 3.29 16.77
C GLU A 70 -3.27 3.95 15.50
N GLN A 71 -2.53 3.98 14.43
CA GLN A 71 -2.91 4.57 13.14
C GLN A 71 -3.32 6.05 13.22
N LYS A 72 -2.71 6.81 14.10
CA LYS A 72 -3.04 8.24 14.30
C LYS A 72 -2.87 9.05 13.01
N GLN A 73 -1.77 8.82 12.30
CA GLN A 73 -1.47 9.50 11.04
C GLN A 73 -2.17 8.84 9.86
N TRP A 74 -2.19 7.51 9.83
CA TRP A 74 -2.77 6.74 8.73
C TRP A 74 -4.27 6.93 8.57
N LYS A 75 -5.03 7.01 9.67
CA LYS A 75 -6.49 7.23 9.61
C LYS A 75 -6.85 8.54 8.93
N ASP A 76 -6.19 9.63 9.34
CA ASP A 76 -6.40 10.95 8.74
C ASP A 76 -6.02 10.98 7.26
N PHE A 77 -4.87 10.38 6.94
CA PHE A 77 -4.39 10.30 5.57
C PHE A 77 -5.37 9.55 4.65
N LEU A 78 -5.85 8.40 5.08
CA LEU A 78 -6.82 7.61 4.30
C LEU A 78 -8.14 8.35 4.13
N ALA A 79 -8.61 9.05 5.16
CA ALA A 79 -9.82 9.84 5.09
C ALA A 79 -9.72 11.00 4.06
N LYS A 80 -8.55 11.63 3.98
CA LYS A 80 -8.30 12.75 3.05
C LYS A 80 -8.05 12.31 1.61
N ASN A 81 -7.73 11.05 1.40
CA ASN A 81 -7.34 10.52 0.09
C ASN A 81 -8.28 9.43 -0.44
N LYS A 82 -9.55 9.47 -0.04
CA LYS A 82 -10.57 8.55 -0.54
C LYS A 82 -10.66 8.61 -2.07
N GLY A 83 -10.75 7.44 -2.69
CA GLY A 83 -10.87 7.32 -4.15
C GLY A 83 -9.53 7.37 -4.89
N LYS A 84 -8.43 7.66 -4.22
CA LYS A 84 -7.09 7.60 -4.81
C LYS A 84 -6.43 6.26 -4.53
N GLN A 85 -5.61 5.80 -5.48
CA GLN A 85 -4.75 4.65 -5.27
C GLN A 85 -3.60 5.01 -4.34
N ILE A 86 -3.32 4.16 -3.38
CA ILE A 86 -2.19 4.35 -2.45
C ILE A 86 -1.01 3.52 -2.95
N LEU A 87 0.03 4.20 -3.38
CA LEU A 87 1.27 3.59 -3.84
C LEU A 87 2.30 3.64 -2.71
N LEU A 88 2.95 2.53 -2.43
CA LEU A 88 3.83 2.42 -1.27
C LEU A 88 5.21 1.93 -1.67
N TYR A 89 6.22 2.47 -1.03
CA TYR A 89 7.57 1.92 -1.07
C TYR A 89 8.17 1.89 0.35
N CYS A 90 9.17 1.06 0.51
CA CYS A 90 9.99 1.04 1.71
C CYS A 90 11.46 0.90 1.30
N ARG A 91 12.30 0.21 2.06
CA ARG A 91 13.69 0.00 1.69
C ARG A 91 13.84 -1.03 0.57
N SER A 92 13.18 -2.19 0.72
CA SER A 92 13.26 -3.34 -0.20
C SER A 92 11.93 -3.72 -0.86
N GLY A 93 10.83 -3.17 -0.41
CA GLY A 93 9.48 -3.51 -0.84
C GLY A 93 8.70 -4.43 0.09
N SER A 94 9.32 -5.09 1.06
CA SER A 94 8.64 -6.06 1.95
C SER A 94 7.59 -5.43 2.85
N ARG A 95 7.94 -4.34 3.51
CA ARG A 95 7.00 -3.59 4.38
C ARG A 95 5.88 -2.97 3.56
N ALA A 96 6.22 -2.40 2.41
CA ALA A 96 5.25 -1.82 1.49
C ALA A 96 4.26 -2.85 0.98
N LYS A 97 4.73 -4.05 0.64
CA LYS A 97 3.87 -5.17 0.26
C LYS A 97 2.87 -5.53 1.35
N ALA A 98 3.32 -5.62 2.60
CA ALA A 98 2.46 -5.94 3.74
C ALA A 98 1.38 -4.88 3.98
N VAL A 99 1.74 -3.60 3.91
CA VAL A 99 0.78 -2.49 4.06
C VAL A 99 -0.22 -2.48 2.91
N ALA A 100 0.25 -2.66 1.67
CA ALA A 100 -0.62 -2.71 0.49
C ALA A 100 -1.64 -3.85 0.59
N ALA A 101 -1.21 -5.03 1.02
CA ALA A 101 -2.11 -6.18 1.23
C ALA A 101 -3.20 -5.86 2.26
N ALA A 102 -2.83 -5.27 3.39
CA ALA A 102 -3.76 -4.91 4.45
C ALA A 102 -4.75 -3.81 4.00
N LEU A 103 -4.31 -2.85 3.20
CA LEU A 103 -5.18 -1.83 2.63
C LEU A 103 -6.19 -2.42 1.64
N GLU A 104 -5.75 -3.31 0.76
CA GLU A 104 -6.63 -3.98 -0.19
C GLU A 104 -7.71 -4.82 0.52
N GLU A 105 -7.39 -5.49 1.61
CA GLU A 105 -8.37 -6.20 2.44
C GLU A 105 -9.47 -5.28 2.99
N LYS A 106 -9.14 -4.02 3.20
CA LYS A 106 -10.10 -2.99 3.67
C LYS A 106 -10.84 -2.29 2.53
N GLY A 107 -10.62 -2.71 1.29
CA GLY A 107 -11.25 -2.11 0.11
C GLY A 107 -10.55 -0.83 -0.38
N VAL A 108 -9.34 -0.56 0.07
CA VAL A 108 -8.54 0.59 -0.39
C VAL A 108 -7.59 0.11 -1.50
N SER A 109 -7.67 0.73 -2.68
CA SER A 109 -6.76 0.41 -3.78
C SER A 109 -5.33 0.77 -3.40
N ALA A 110 -4.43 -0.22 -3.43
CA ALA A 110 -3.05 -0.04 -3.06
C ALA A 110 -2.12 -0.88 -3.94
N ALA A 111 -0.87 -0.44 -4.08
CA ALA A 111 0.15 -1.18 -4.80
C ALA A 111 1.54 -0.91 -4.22
N ASN A 112 2.41 -1.90 -4.40
CA ASN A 112 3.81 -1.83 -4.01
C ASN A 112 4.65 -1.36 -5.19
N ILE A 113 5.50 -0.36 -5.00
CA ILE A 113 6.44 0.09 -6.04
C ILE A 113 7.88 -0.35 -5.78
N GLY A 114 8.10 -1.15 -4.73
CA GLY A 114 9.41 -1.69 -4.39
C GLY A 114 10.13 -0.89 -3.31
N GLY A 115 11.41 -0.61 -3.54
CA GLY A 115 12.25 0.14 -2.61
C GLY A 115 12.64 1.52 -3.15
N LEU A 116 13.19 2.34 -2.27
CA LEU A 116 13.74 3.64 -2.68
C LEU A 116 14.79 3.50 -3.79
N ARG A 117 15.55 2.41 -3.78
CA ARG A 117 16.52 2.12 -4.83
C ARG A 117 15.86 2.00 -6.20
N ASP A 118 14.71 1.37 -6.27
CA ASP A 118 13.98 1.21 -7.54
C ASP A 118 13.52 2.56 -8.09
N TRP A 119 13.07 3.44 -7.21
CA TRP A 119 12.73 4.82 -7.54
C TRP A 119 13.93 5.59 -8.11
N THR A 120 15.06 5.53 -7.41
CA THR A 120 16.27 6.25 -7.86
C THR A 120 16.88 5.65 -9.12
N LYS A 121 16.86 4.33 -9.29
CA LYS A 121 17.31 3.67 -10.54
C LYS A 121 16.49 4.08 -11.76
N ALA A 122 15.22 4.40 -11.55
CA ALA A 122 14.35 4.90 -12.62
C ALA A 122 14.62 6.37 -12.97
N GLY A 123 15.59 7.01 -12.31
CA GLY A 123 15.95 8.41 -12.55
C GLY A 123 14.96 9.41 -11.96
N LEU A 124 14.13 8.99 -11.03
CA LEU A 124 13.08 9.82 -10.44
C LEU A 124 13.61 10.65 -9.27
N PRO A 125 13.05 11.86 -9.03
CA PRO A 125 13.61 12.80 -8.08
C PRO A 125 13.39 12.40 -6.63
N THR A 126 14.34 12.78 -5.79
CA THR A 126 14.30 12.66 -4.35
C THR A 126 14.36 14.04 -3.69
N ARG A 127 14.06 14.09 -2.40
CA ARG A 127 14.16 15.28 -1.56
C ARG A 127 14.65 14.92 -0.18
N ALA A 128 15.12 15.91 0.57
CA ALA A 128 15.34 15.75 2.00
C ALA A 128 13.98 15.53 2.71
N ALA A 129 13.98 14.72 3.76
CA ALA A 129 12.72 14.37 4.46
C ALA A 129 12.03 15.59 5.10
N ASP A 130 12.77 16.60 5.50
CA ASP A 130 12.27 17.85 6.09
C ASP A 130 11.85 18.90 5.06
N ALA A 131 12.12 18.68 3.78
CA ALA A 131 11.62 19.51 2.70
C ALA A 131 10.17 19.14 2.36
N PRO A 132 9.34 20.09 1.86
CA PRO A 132 7.96 19.77 1.48
C PRO A 132 7.92 18.82 0.26
N PRO A 133 6.86 17.98 0.17
CA PRO A 133 6.66 17.12 -1.00
C PRO A 133 6.52 17.94 -2.28
N VAL A 134 7.03 17.40 -3.36
CA VAL A 134 6.96 18.00 -4.71
C VAL A 134 6.21 17.03 -5.62
N LYS A 135 5.19 17.53 -6.29
CA LYS A 135 4.42 16.71 -7.26
C LYS A 135 5.23 16.40 -8.50
#